data_1bf34cc3fa5338858e4d9c8ba8d18482
#
_entry.id   1bf34cc3fa5338858e4d9c8ba8d18482
#
_cell.length_a   1.000
_cell.length_b   1.000
_cell.length_c   1.000
_cell.angle_alpha   90.00
_cell.angle_beta   90.00
_cell.angle_gamma   90.00
#
_symmetry.space_group_name_H-M   'P 1'
#
loop_
_entity.id
_entity.type
_entity.pdbx_description
1 polymer ?
#
loop_
_entity_poly.entity_id
_entity_poly.type
_entity_poly.pdbx_seq_one_letter_code
_entity_poly.pdbx_strand_id
1 'polypeptide(L)'
;SVEDANEVLAAASSEKTTRSLSKDNLIIALDPGHGGYDPGAVYFNLREKDLTLKIASYCKSALDTYSGVGVYMTRTTDASVGSNTSEDLQNRVTNSISNGADVIVSLHINSGGGNGAEVYYPNTSSWKYEETHGQGKTLAQNILDKLVGLGLTNRGIKMRDYGTGGSYADGSMADYYAILRHARSAGIPAIIVEHAFI
;
A
#
# COMPACT_ATOMS: atom_id res chain seq x y z
N SER A 1 -17.64 8.46 -9.67
CA SER A 1 -18.39 7.17 -9.65
C SER A 1 -17.44 5.99 -9.71
N VAL A 2 -17.91 4.75 -9.52
CA VAL A 2 -17.08 3.54 -9.69
C VAL A 2 -16.60 3.41 -11.14
N GLU A 3 -17.39 3.87 -12.10
CA GLU A 3 -17.02 3.92 -13.51
C GLU A 3 -15.86 4.89 -13.77
N ASP A 4 -15.87 6.07 -13.17
CA ASP A 4 -14.80 7.06 -13.30
C ASP A 4 -13.48 6.54 -12.71
N ALA A 5 -13.56 5.81 -11.57
CA ALA A 5 -12.39 5.20 -10.96
C ALA A 5 -11.80 4.05 -11.81
N ASN A 6 -12.65 3.25 -12.45
CA ASN A 6 -12.22 2.21 -13.37
C ASN A 6 -11.61 2.78 -14.65
N GLU A 7 -12.11 3.91 -15.13
CA GLU A 7 -11.58 4.60 -16.31
C GLU A 7 -10.19 5.19 -16.01
N VAL A 8 -9.99 5.79 -14.83
CA VAL A 8 -8.68 6.28 -14.37
C VAL A 8 -7.70 5.11 -14.22
N LEU A 9 -8.12 3.97 -13.65
CA LEU A 9 -7.29 2.78 -13.53
C LEU A 9 -6.94 2.18 -14.89
N ALA A 10 -7.88 2.16 -15.84
CA ALA A 10 -7.65 1.67 -17.20
C ALA A 10 -6.74 2.62 -18.01
N ALA A 11 -6.92 3.92 -17.89
CA ALA A 11 -6.06 4.92 -18.53
C ALA A 11 -4.63 4.84 -18.01
N ALA A 12 -4.44 4.73 -16.68
CA ALA A 12 -3.12 4.56 -16.08
C ALA A 12 -2.42 3.29 -16.55
N SER A 13 -3.17 2.19 -16.77
CA SER A 13 -2.60 0.93 -17.28
C SER A 13 -2.20 0.97 -18.74
N SER A 14 -2.83 1.83 -19.56
CA SER A 14 -2.51 1.97 -20.99
C SER A 14 -1.30 2.85 -21.27
N GLU A 15 -0.99 3.79 -20.37
CA GLU A 15 0.16 4.70 -20.52
C GLU A 15 1.47 4.15 -19.91
N LYS A 16 1.37 3.13 -19.07
CA LYS A 16 2.53 2.53 -18.35
C LYS A 16 3.14 1.32 -19.05
N THR A 17 3.41 1.38 -20.33
CA THR A 17 4.43 0.54 -20.93
C THR A 17 5.80 1.11 -20.56
N THR A 18 6.44 0.51 -19.53
CA THR A 18 7.82 0.80 -19.08
C THR A 18 8.06 2.21 -18.50
N ARG A 19 7.45 2.55 -17.38
CA ARG A 19 7.98 3.64 -16.55
C ARG A 19 9.12 3.08 -15.72
N SER A 20 10.34 3.14 -16.26
CA SER A 20 11.54 3.05 -15.43
C SER A 20 11.41 4.13 -14.36
N LEU A 21 11.57 3.77 -13.09
CA LEU A 21 11.68 4.74 -12.00
C LEU A 21 12.95 5.56 -12.25
N SER A 22 12.86 6.60 -13.11
CA SER A 22 13.92 7.56 -13.23
C SER A 22 13.96 8.37 -11.95
N LYS A 23 15.12 8.49 -11.33
CA LYS A 23 15.33 9.09 -10.00
C LYS A 23 14.97 10.57 -9.89
N ASP A 24 14.57 11.23 -10.96
CA ASP A 24 14.47 12.68 -10.97
C ASP A 24 13.18 13.26 -10.41
N ASN A 25 12.12 12.47 -10.21
CA ASN A 25 10.87 12.88 -9.57
C ASN A 25 10.04 11.66 -9.09
N LEU A 26 10.56 10.92 -8.11
CA LEU A 26 9.83 9.80 -7.51
C LEU A 26 8.71 10.32 -6.60
N ILE A 27 7.46 9.97 -6.88
CA ILE A 27 6.32 10.28 -6.02
C ILE A 27 5.92 9.02 -5.24
N ILE A 28 6.04 9.10 -3.92
CA ILE A 28 5.65 8.04 -3.00
C ILE A 28 4.27 8.36 -2.42
N ALA A 29 3.30 7.49 -2.62
CA ALA A 29 2.05 7.57 -1.89
C ALA A 29 2.19 6.85 -0.54
N LEU A 30 2.09 7.58 0.55
CA LEU A 30 1.92 7.03 1.89
C LEU A 30 0.43 6.87 2.16
N ASP A 31 0.02 5.66 2.47
CA ASP A 31 -1.37 5.31 2.76
C ASP A 31 -1.51 4.92 4.24
N PRO A 32 -1.84 5.87 5.15
CA PRO A 32 -2.15 5.53 6.52
C PRO A 32 -3.42 4.68 6.58
N GLY A 33 -3.30 3.39 6.91
CA GLY A 33 -4.43 2.48 6.96
C GLY A 33 -5.55 2.97 7.87
N HIS A 34 -6.80 2.54 7.57
CA HIS A 34 -8.00 2.93 8.32
C HIS A 34 -8.29 4.43 8.30
N GLY A 35 -9.13 4.93 9.22
CA GLY A 35 -9.50 6.34 9.34
C GLY A 35 -11.01 6.57 9.37
N GLY A 36 -11.44 7.69 9.92
CA GLY A 36 -12.85 8.04 10.03
C GLY A 36 -13.65 6.96 10.78
N TYR A 37 -14.61 6.34 10.09
CA TYR A 37 -15.46 5.29 10.66
C TYR A 37 -14.74 3.97 10.95
N ASP A 38 -13.60 3.71 10.31
CA ASP A 38 -12.81 2.50 10.50
C ASP A 38 -11.65 2.73 11.48
N PRO A 39 -11.74 2.26 12.72
CA PRO A 39 -10.67 2.43 13.70
C PRO A 39 -9.46 1.52 13.47
N GLY A 40 -9.57 0.48 12.64
CA GLY A 40 -8.62 -0.62 12.58
C GLY A 40 -8.61 -1.43 13.87
N ALA A 41 -7.49 -2.05 14.20
CA ALA A 41 -7.30 -2.75 15.46
C ALA A 41 -7.36 -1.78 16.65
N VAL A 42 -8.00 -2.23 17.73
CA VAL A 42 -8.16 -1.45 18.95
C VAL A 42 -7.76 -2.28 20.16
N TYR A 43 -6.86 -1.76 20.97
CA TYR A 43 -6.46 -2.39 22.23
C TYR A 43 -6.18 -1.32 23.29
N PHE A 44 -6.85 -1.42 24.44
CA PHE A 44 -6.90 -0.36 25.44
C PHE A 44 -7.33 0.98 24.82
N ASN A 45 -6.51 2.00 24.93
CA ASN A 45 -6.74 3.34 24.37
C ASN A 45 -6.02 3.58 23.03
N LEU A 46 -5.43 2.53 22.43
CA LEU A 46 -4.75 2.63 21.16
C LEU A 46 -5.71 2.23 20.04
N ARG A 47 -5.74 3.02 18.98
CA ARG A 47 -6.45 2.73 17.74
C ARG A 47 -5.44 2.74 16.60
N GLU A 48 -5.50 1.72 15.76
CA GLU A 48 -4.59 1.58 14.64
C GLU A 48 -4.59 2.81 13.73
N LYS A 49 -5.76 3.35 13.40
CA LYS A 49 -5.88 4.55 12.55
C LYS A 49 -5.10 5.78 13.05
N ASP A 50 -4.95 5.94 14.37
CA ASP A 50 -4.22 7.06 14.96
C ASP A 50 -2.71 6.83 14.86
N LEU A 51 -2.29 5.58 15.04
CA LEU A 51 -0.89 5.18 14.97
C LEU A 51 -0.38 5.25 13.53
N THR A 52 -1.13 4.71 12.57
CA THR A 52 -0.77 4.73 11.15
C THR A 52 -0.66 6.14 10.61
N LEU A 53 -1.55 7.05 11.03
CA LEU A 53 -1.47 8.47 10.65
C LEU A 53 -0.20 9.13 11.20
N LYS A 54 0.17 8.85 12.46
CA LYS A 54 1.40 9.37 13.06
C LYS A 54 2.65 8.82 12.35
N ILE A 55 2.70 7.52 12.08
CA ILE A 55 3.81 6.89 11.36
C ILE A 55 3.96 7.52 9.98
N ALA A 56 2.86 7.67 9.22
CA ALA A 56 2.88 8.31 7.91
C ALA A 56 3.37 9.76 7.96
N SER A 57 2.96 10.52 8.97
CA SER A 57 3.39 11.91 9.14
C SER A 57 4.90 12.02 9.41
N TYR A 58 5.44 11.16 10.26
CA TYR A 58 6.89 11.09 10.49
C TYR A 58 7.64 10.63 9.25
N CYS A 59 7.13 9.60 8.55
CA CYS A 59 7.71 9.12 7.31
C CYS A 59 7.74 10.21 6.25
N LYS A 60 6.63 10.94 6.07
CA LYS A 60 6.58 12.09 5.16
C LYS A 60 7.63 13.14 5.52
N SER A 61 7.71 13.53 6.78
CA SER A 61 8.69 14.53 7.23
C SER A 61 10.14 14.11 6.96
N ALA A 62 10.44 12.81 7.07
CA ALA A 62 11.75 12.28 6.72
C ALA A 62 11.97 12.28 5.21
N LEU A 63 10.99 11.85 4.42
CA LEU A 63 11.08 11.80 2.95
C LEU A 63 11.18 13.19 2.32
N ASP A 64 10.53 14.20 2.89
CA ASP A 64 10.59 15.60 2.43
C ASP A 64 12.02 16.18 2.49
N THR A 65 12.95 15.54 3.19
CA THR A 65 14.36 15.96 3.24
C THR A 65 15.18 15.49 2.03
N TYR A 66 14.64 14.60 1.20
CA TYR A 66 15.33 14.06 0.04
C TYR A 66 14.96 14.83 -1.23
N SER A 67 15.96 15.32 -1.96
CA SER A 67 15.73 15.92 -3.28
C SER A 67 15.25 14.86 -4.28
N GLY A 68 14.35 15.24 -5.19
CA GLY A 68 13.80 14.34 -6.19
C GLY A 68 12.75 13.35 -5.66
N VAL A 69 12.28 13.53 -4.42
CA VAL A 69 11.20 12.74 -3.81
C VAL A 69 10.02 13.64 -3.50
N GLY A 70 8.84 13.30 -4.03
CA GLY A 70 7.55 13.87 -3.65
C GLY A 70 6.76 12.89 -2.81
N VAL A 71 5.96 13.39 -1.88
CA VAL A 71 5.11 12.54 -1.03
C VAL A 71 3.66 12.97 -1.14
N TYR A 72 2.80 12.05 -1.56
CA TYR A 72 1.35 12.14 -1.46
C TYR A 72 0.88 11.32 -0.25
N MET A 73 -0.07 11.83 0.52
CA MET A 73 -0.73 11.06 1.59
C MET A 73 -2.20 10.85 1.25
N THR A 74 -2.70 9.62 1.34
CA THR A 74 -4.10 9.30 1.03
C THR A 74 -5.07 9.95 2.02
N ARG A 75 -4.64 10.18 3.25
CA ARG A 75 -5.30 11.01 4.25
C ARG A 75 -4.27 11.71 5.14
N THR A 76 -4.61 12.89 5.61
CA THR A 76 -3.77 13.72 6.51
C THR A 76 -4.45 14.00 7.86
N THR A 77 -5.67 13.52 8.03
CA THR A 77 -6.49 13.67 9.23
C THR A 77 -7.17 12.34 9.59
N ASP A 78 -7.92 12.31 10.69
CA ASP A 78 -8.80 11.17 10.99
C ASP A 78 -10.07 11.23 10.12
N ALA A 79 -9.91 10.90 8.85
CA ALA A 79 -10.99 10.83 7.87
C ALA A 79 -10.93 9.52 7.10
N SER A 80 -12.09 9.03 6.68
CA SER A 80 -12.18 7.99 5.63
C SER A 80 -11.97 8.63 4.26
N VAL A 81 -11.51 7.83 3.30
CA VAL A 81 -11.26 8.25 1.90
C VAL A 81 -12.45 7.91 1.01
N GLY A 82 -13.36 7.09 1.49
CA GLY A 82 -14.60 6.70 0.83
C GLY A 82 -15.77 6.61 1.79
N SER A 83 -16.98 6.40 1.26
CA SER A 83 -18.22 6.29 2.04
C SER A 83 -18.46 4.90 2.64
N ASN A 84 -17.78 3.90 2.14
CA ASN A 84 -17.79 2.51 2.60
C ASN A 84 -16.42 1.86 2.35
N THR A 85 -16.18 0.69 2.95
CA THR A 85 -14.87 0.01 2.90
C THR A 85 -14.39 -0.26 1.48
N SER A 86 -15.26 -0.67 0.57
CA SER A 86 -14.86 -0.98 -0.81
C SER A 86 -14.42 0.28 -1.56
N GLU A 87 -15.21 1.34 -1.46
CA GLU A 87 -14.91 2.64 -2.05
C GLU A 87 -13.66 3.28 -1.41
N ASP A 88 -13.52 3.18 -0.10
CA ASP A 88 -12.37 3.69 0.63
C ASP A 88 -11.07 3.07 0.10
N LEU A 89 -10.99 1.75 0.04
CA LEU A 89 -9.81 1.03 -0.47
C LEU A 89 -9.52 1.34 -1.94
N GLN A 90 -10.54 1.48 -2.77
CA GLN A 90 -10.38 1.84 -4.17
C GLN A 90 -9.89 3.29 -4.33
N ASN A 91 -10.48 4.23 -3.59
CA ASN A 91 -10.13 5.65 -3.65
C ASN A 91 -8.69 5.91 -3.18
N ARG A 92 -8.19 5.17 -2.19
CA ARG A 92 -6.77 5.25 -1.76
C ARG A 92 -5.84 5.04 -2.95
N VAL A 93 -6.08 4.02 -3.75
CA VAL A 93 -5.27 3.71 -4.94
C VAL A 93 -5.53 4.72 -6.06
N THR A 94 -6.79 4.99 -6.39
CA THR A 94 -7.16 5.92 -7.47
C THR A 94 -6.61 7.32 -7.22
N ASN A 95 -6.75 7.83 -5.99
CA ASN A 95 -6.22 9.14 -5.62
C ASN A 95 -4.68 9.17 -5.66
N SER A 96 -4.02 8.08 -5.24
CA SER A 96 -2.56 7.98 -5.36
C SER A 96 -2.10 8.09 -6.81
N ILE A 97 -2.77 7.37 -7.72
CA ILE A 97 -2.49 7.41 -9.16
C ILE A 97 -2.75 8.80 -9.74
N SER A 98 -3.89 9.40 -9.42
CA SER A 98 -4.26 10.75 -9.89
C SER A 98 -3.28 11.83 -9.41
N ASN A 99 -2.58 11.59 -8.31
CA ASN A 99 -1.50 12.45 -7.81
C ASN A 99 -0.11 12.02 -8.29
N GLY A 100 -0.04 11.15 -9.30
CA GLY A 100 1.20 10.77 -9.98
C GLY A 100 2.10 9.82 -9.20
N ALA A 101 1.57 9.09 -8.22
CA ALA A 101 2.37 8.17 -7.42
C ALA A 101 3.04 7.08 -8.28
N ASP A 102 4.30 6.83 -8.03
CA ASP A 102 5.09 5.76 -8.64
C ASP A 102 5.07 4.47 -7.80
N VAL A 103 4.75 4.60 -6.51
CA VAL A 103 4.66 3.49 -5.55
C VAL A 103 3.68 3.83 -4.44
N ILE A 104 3.00 2.82 -3.90
CA ILE A 104 2.10 2.96 -2.74
C ILE A 104 2.68 2.17 -1.56
N VAL A 105 2.81 2.83 -0.42
CA VAL A 105 3.22 2.23 0.86
C VAL A 105 2.08 2.38 1.85
N SER A 106 1.32 1.31 2.03
CA SER A 106 0.23 1.27 3.01
C SER A 106 0.77 0.87 4.39
N LEU A 107 0.44 1.66 5.40
CA LEU A 107 1.00 1.60 6.74
C LEU A 107 -0.05 1.08 7.71
N HIS A 108 0.25 -0.02 8.40
CA HIS A 108 -0.65 -0.75 9.28
C HIS A 108 0.03 -1.16 10.58
N ILE A 109 -0.78 -1.53 11.55
CA ILE A 109 -0.39 -2.19 12.80
C ILE A 109 -1.24 -3.44 12.92
N ASN A 110 -0.61 -4.59 12.92
CA ASN A 110 -1.28 -5.89 12.98
C ASN A 110 -2.01 -6.12 14.32
N SER A 111 -2.85 -7.12 14.38
CA SER A 111 -3.62 -7.51 15.57
C SER A 111 -3.40 -8.99 15.92
N GLY A 112 -3.83 -9.38 17.14
CA GLY A 112 -3.88 -10.79 17.51
C GLY A 112 -2.71 -11.32 18.34
N GLY A 113 -2.08 -10.48 19.15
CA GLY A 113 -1.09 -10.91 20.17
C GLY A 113 0.25 -11.39 19.60
N GLY A 114 0.57 -10.99 18.38
CA GLY A 114 1.87 -11.23 17.77
C GLY A 114 2.93 -10.24 18.24
N ASN A 115 4.16 -10.41 17.74
CA ASN A 115 5.28 -9.50 18.00
C ASN A 115 6.14 -9.40 16.73
N GLY A 116 6.59 -8.20 16.38
CA GLY A 116 7.49 -7.95 15.27
C GLY A 116 6.84 -7.30 14.07
N ALA A 117 7.61 -7.17 12.98
CA ALA A 117 7.17 -6.55 11.73
C ALA A 117 7.08 -7.57 10.60
N GLU A 118 6.13 -7.36 9.70
CA GLU A 118 5.98 -8.12 8.46
C GLU A 118 5.57 -7.18 7.33
N VAL A 119 5.89 -7.52 6.08
CA VAL A 119 5.53 -6.69 4.93
C VAL A 119 4.91 -7.56 3.85
N TYR A 120 3.70 -7.19 3.42
CA TYR A 120 3.02 -7.85 2.31
C TYR A 120 3.33 -7.15 0.99
N TYR A 121 3.52 -7.95 -0.06
CA TYR A 121 3.77 -7.49 -1.43
C TYR A 121 2.97 -8.32 -2.44
N PRO A 122 2.79 -7.85 -3.69
CA PRO A 122 1.97 -8.55 -4.69
C PRO A 122 2.46 -9.97 -4.97
N ASN A 123 1.53 -10.91 -5.19
CA ASN A 123 1.83 -12.30 -5.49
C ASN A 123 2.46 -12.49 -6.90
N THR A 124 2.83 -13.72 -7.27
CA THR A 124 3.47 -14.08 -8.54
C THR A 124 2.50 -14.70 -9.55
N SER A 125 1.21 -14.71 -9.28
CA SER A 125 0.25 -15.52 -10.06
C SER A 125 0.02 -15.02 -11.49
N SER A 126 0.39 -13.77 -11.83
CA SER A 126 0.25 -13.20 -13.15
C SER A 126 1.58 -12.72 -13.72
N TRP A 127 1.99 -13.27 -14.86
CA TRP A 127 3.17 -12.81 -15.61
C TRP A 127 3.04 -11.36 -16.09
N LYS A 128 1.82 -10.89 -16.35
CA LYS A 128 1.54 -9.52 -16.80
C LYS A 128 2.01 -8.46 -15.80
N TYR A 129 2.12 -8.83 -14.52
CA TYR A 129 2.46 -7.92 -13.43
C TYR A 129 3.77 -8.30 -12.73
N GLU A 130 4.66 -8.99 -13.43
CA GLU A 130 5.94 -9.45 -12.87
C GLU A 130 6.79 -8.29 -12.34
N GLU A 131 6.77 -7.15 -13.02
CA GLU A 131 7.50 -5.95 -12.60
C GLU A 131 6.99 -5.41 -11.27
N THR A 132 5.69 -5.27 -11.08
CA THR A 132 5.10 -4.81 -9.81
C THR A 132 5.38 -5.77 -8.67
N HIS A 133 5.40 -7.08 -8.95
CA HIS A 133 5.82 -8.09 -7.99
C HIS A 133 7.29 -7.91 -7.59
N GLY A 134 8.21 -7.82 -8.55
CA GLY A 134 9.65 -7.68 -8.31
C GLY A 134 10.01 -6.41 -7.56
N GLN A 135 9.43 -5.28 -7.95
CA GLN A 135 9.63 -3.99 -7.29
C GLN A 135 9.04 -4.01 -5.87
N GLY A 136 7.81 -4.53 -5.71
CA GLY A 136 7.16 -4.68 -4.42
C GLY A 136 7.96 -5.57 -3.48
N LYS A 137 8.47 -6.71 -3.96
CA LYS A 137 9.30 -7.63 -3.18
C LYS A 137 10.59 -6.97 -2.68
N THR A 138 11.27 -6.26 -3.56
CA THR A 138 12.53 -5.55 -3.22
C THR A 138 12.28 -4.47 -2.17
N LEU A 139 11.24 -3.67 -2.36
CA LEU A 139 10.87 -2.62 -1.42
C LEU A 139 10.46 -3.21 -0.05
N ALA A 140 9.64 -4.27 -0.07
CA ALA A 140 9.21 -4.97 1.15
C ALA A 140 10.40 -5.48 1.97
N GLN A 141 11.40 -6.10 1.31
CA GLN A 141 12.59 -6.60 1.98
C GLN A 141 13.41 -5.46 2.59
N ASN A 142 13.64 -4.39 1.82
CA ASN A 142 14.43 -3.24 2.27
C ASN A 142 13.79 -2.56 3.50
N ILE A 143 12.47 -2.40 3.52
CA ILE A 143 11.75 -1.81 4.66
C ILE A 143 11.80 -2.75 5.86
N LEU A 144 11.53 -4.05 5.66
CA LEU A 144 11.60 -5.03 6.75
C LEU A 144 12.99 -5.07 7.40
N ASP A 145 14.05 -5.05 6.60
CA ASP A 145 15.43 -5.05 7.12
C ASP A 145 15.71 -3.82 7.99
N LYS A 146 15.17 -2.64 7.62
CA LYS A 146 15.27 -1.43 8.44
C LYS A 146 14.49 -1.53 9.74
N LEU A 147 13.27 -2.07 9.70
CA LEU A 147 12.45 -2.28 10.89
C LEU A 147 13.13 -3.29 11.85
N VAL A 148 13.69 -4.37 11.33
CA VAL A 148 14.47 -5.34 12.10
C VAL A 148 15.73 -4.69 12.69
N GLY A 149 16.40 -3.84 11.93
CA GLY A 149 17.53 -3.05 12.43
C GLY A 149 17.21 -2.11 13.59
N LEU A 150 15.94 -1.75 13.76
CA LEU A 150 15.44 -1.00 14.92
C LEU A 150 15.10 -1.90 16.13
N GLY A 151 15.31 -3.22 16.02
CA GLY A 151 15.09 -4.19 17.10
C GLY A 151 13.74 -4.91 17.02
N LEU A 152 12.96 -4.73 15.94
CA LEU A 152 11.71 -5.47 15.79
C LEU A 152 11.99 -6.92 15.36
N THR A 153 11.17 -7.85 15.86
CA THR A 153 11.25 -9.26 15.46
C THR A 153 10.90 -9.39 13.97
N ASN A 154 11.74 -10.08 13.21
CA ASN A 154 11.52 -10.35 11.79
C ASN A 154 10.44 -11.43 11.60
N ARG A 155 9.32 -11.07 10.99
CA ARG A 155 8.24 -12.01 10.62
C ARG A 155 8.20 -12.31 9.13
N GLY A 156 9.12 -11.76 8.35
CA GLY A 156 9.29 -12.00 6.93
C GLY A 156 8.48 -11.07 6.03
N ILE A 157 8.87 -11.05 4.76
CA ILE A 157 8.04 -10.53 3.68
C ILE A 157 7.08 -11.61 3.23
N LYS A 158 5.85 -11.24 2.84
CA LYS A 158 4.76 -12.19 2.61
C LYS A 158 3.94 -11.86 1.37
N MET A 159 3.42 -12.90 0.75
CA MET A 159 2.34 -12.84 -0.22
C MET A 159 1.11 -13.49 0.41
N ARG A 160 -0.07 -13.03 0.03
CA ARG A 160 -1.32 -13.65 0.45
C ARG A 160 -2.31 -13.65 -0.70
N ASP A 161 -2.70 -14.84 -1.12
CA ASP A 161 -3.67 -15.05 -2.19
C ASP A 161 -5.11 -14.95 -1.65
N TYR A 162 -6.01 -14.49 -2.51
CA TYR A 162 -7.44 -14.37 -2.19
C TYR A 162 -8.09 -15.74 -1.90
N GLY A 163 -7.53 -16.80 -2.46
CA GLY A 163 -8.09 -18.14 -2.39
C GLY A 163 -9.14 -18.40 -3.48
N THR A 164 -10.05 -19.34 -3.24
CA THR A 164 -11.04 -19.75 -4.23
C THR A 164 -12.01 -18.61 -4.56
N GLY A 165 -12.08 -18.24 -5.83
CA GLY A 165 -13.03 -17.26 -6.38
C GLY A 165 -12.50 -15.85 -6.59
N GLY A 166 -11.28 -15.53 -6.17
CA GLY A 166 -10.66 -14.24 -6.44
C GLY A 166 -9.68 -14.32 -7.62
N SER A 167 -10.00 -13.68 -8.74
CA SER A 167 -9.15 -13.64 -9.93
C SER A 167 -8.96 -12.22 -10.45
N TYR A 168 -7.81 -11.98 -11.08
CA TYR A 168 -7.61 -10.82 -11.94
C TYR A 168 -8.31 -11.01 -13.29
N ALA A 169 -8.38 -9.95 -14.09
CA ALA A 169 -9.01 -9.99 -15.42
C ALA A 169 -8.36 -10.99 -16.39
N ASP A 170 -7.08 -11.35 -16.16
CA ASP A 170 -6.35 -12.36 -16.93
C ASP A 170 -6.57 -13.79 -16.43
N GLY A 171 -7.46 -13.98 -15.45
CA GLY A 171 -7.77 -15.27 -14.84
C GLY A 171 -6.78 -15.74 -13.78
N SER A 172 -5.68 -15.03 -13.56
CA SER A 172 -4.72 -15.37 -12.50
C SER A 172 -5.27 -15.10 -11.11
N MET A 173 -4.76 -15.79 -10.09
CA MET A 173 -5.20 -15.65 -8.71
C MET A 173 -4.92 -14.23 -8.18
N ALA A 174 -5.95 -13.60 -7.61
CA ALA A 174 -5.83 -12.25 -7.07
C ALA A 174 -5.12 -12.24 -5.71
N ASP A 175 -4.49 -11.11 -5.39
CA ASP A 175 -3.99 -10.82 -4.05
C ASP A 175 -5.14 -10.70 -3.05
N TYR A 176 -4.93 -11.11 -1.81
CA TYR A 176 -5.95 -11.03 -0.75
C TYR A 176 -6.31 -9.57 -0.42
N TYR A 177 -5.32 -8.70 -0.32
CA TYR A 177 -5.52 -7.31 0.09
C TYR A 177 -5.98 -6.46 -1.09
N ALA A 178 -7.08 -5.72 -0.92
CA ALA A 178 -7.67 -4.89 -1.97
C ALA A 178 -6.71 -3.79 -2.46
N ILE A 179 -5.95 -3.17 -1.57
CA ILE A 179 -4.91 -2.19 -1.93
C ILE A 179 -3.92 -2.78 -2.94
N LEU A 180 -3.41 -4.00 -2.67
CA LEU A 180 -2.48 -4.68 -3.58
C LEU A 180 -3.16 -5.03 -4.91
N ARG A 181 -4.43 -5.51 -4.87
CA ARG A 181 -5.19 -5.82 -6.09
C ARG A 181 -5.38 -4.60 -6.99
N HIS A 182 -5.87 -3.50 -6.42
CA HIS A 182 -6.15 -2.28 -7.17
C HIS A 182 -4.86 -1.66 -7.72
N ALA A 183 -3.81 -1.55 -6.90
CA ALA A 183 -2.52 -1.03 -7.32
C ALA A 183 -1.90 -1.86 -8.44
N ARG A 184 -1.92 -3.19 -8.30
CA ARG A 184 -1.40 -4.12 -9.32
C ARG A 184 -2.17 -4.03 -10.63
N SER A 185 -3.50 -3.97 -10.58
CA SER A 185 -4.34 -3.81 -11.76
C SER A 185 -4.02 -2.51 -12.51
N ALA A 186 -3.59 -1.49 -11.81
CA ALA A 186 -3.15 -0.20 -12.37
C ALA A 186 -1.65 -0.18 -12.76
N GLY A 187 -0.91 -1.27 -12.56
CA GLY A 187 0.51 -1.35 -12.88
C GLY A 187 1.42 -0.54 -11.96
N ILE A 188 0.99 -0.26 -10.73
CA ILE A 188 1.77 0.42 -9.70
C ILE A 188 2.23 -0.59 -8.65
N PRO A 189 3.53 -0.62 -8.27
CA PRO A 189 3.98 -1.39 -7.14
C PRO A 189 3.37 -0.86 -5.84
N ALA A 190 2.92 -1.78 -4.98
CA ALA A 190 2.38 -1.45 -3.67
C ALA A 190 2.82 -2.48 -2.64
N ILE A 191 2.94 -2.04 -1.40
CA ILE A 191 3.21 -2.90 -0.26
C ILE A 191 2.34 -2.50 0.93
N ILE A 192 2.12 -3.45 1.85
CA ILE A 192 1.49 -3.19 3.14
C ILE A 192 2.52 -3.50 4.23
N VAL A 193 2.82 -2.51 5.05
CA VAL A 193 3.79 -2.62 6.14
C VAL A 193 3.05 -2.76 7.46
N GLU A 194 3.14 -3.91 8.06
CA GLU A 194 2.67 -4.20 9.42
C GLU A 194 3.82 -3.97 10.39
N HIS A 195 3.84 -2.77 11.00
CA HIS A 195 4.99 -2.31 11.77
C HIS A 195 5.17 -3.05 13.11
N ALA A 196 4.07 -3.46 13.71
CA ALA A 196 4.01 -4.10 15.02
C ALA A 196 2.66 -4.79 15.20
N PHE A 197 2.34 -5.17 16.46
CA PHE A 197 1.02 -5.70 16.85
C PHE A 197 0.40 -4.82 17.93
N ILE A 198 -0.92 -4.66 17.86
CA ILE A 198 -1.74 -3.94 18.82
C ILE A 198 -2.71 -4.90 19.51
#